data_13408c7b072cb3a66422ca3fab9d4b25
#
_entry.id   13408c7b072cb3a66422ca3fab9d4b25
#
_cell.length_a   1.000
_cell.length_b   1.000
_cell.length_c   1.000
_cell.angle_alpha   90.00
_cell.angle_beta   90.00
_cell.angle_gamma   90.00
#
_symmetry.space_group_name_H-M   'P 1'
#
loop_
_entity.id
_entity.type
_entity.pdbx_description
1 polymer ?
#
loop_
_entity_poly.entity_id
_entity_poly.type
_entity_poly.pdbx_seq_one_letter_code
_entity_poly.pdbx_strand_id
1 'polypeptide(L)'
;MRKKQHLSLRDLELEADKFVSPTSEKEQAIIRAATALLGERGVDGATTAEIAKRAGVTEKTLFRYFPSKKDLVRRVLFPPLLNAALSREWEKLEALLTMNEPDLKRWYTIFSTQRFATIGKDPAIARTLLIELAQNDELREAVSGLWRQHIWAPMVERLQQWQKDGVIRKEVDIEALARVIHCMNVGYFFTRYIFAPDRKWDDVAEVEKMGEILAHGASGVDRAA
;
A
#
# COMPACT_ATOMS: atom_id res chain seq x y z
N MET A 1 3.06 -32.06 4.62
CA MET A 1 2.61 -30.72 5.03
C MET A 1 3.84 -29.89 5.44
N ARG A 2 4.35 -29.01 4.57
CA ARG A 2 5.43 -28.08 4.92
C ARG A 2 4.81 -27.01 5.83
N LYS A 3 5.32 -26.83 7.05
CA LYS A 3 4.99 -25.71 7.95
C LYS A 3 5.31 -24.42 7.18
N LYS A 4 4.29 -23.60 6.90
CA LYS A 4 4.46 -22.23 6.41
C LYS A 4 5.23 -21.49 7.50
N GLN A 5 6.50 -21.15 7.25
CA GLN A 5 7.25 -20.24 8.10
C GLN A 5 6.64 -18.85 7.89
N HIS A 6 6.03 -18.31 8.91
CA HIS A 6 5.70 -16.88 8.97
C HIS A 6 7.02 -16.11 8.92
N LEU A 7 7.24 -15.37 7.86
CA LEU A 7 8.35 -14.40 7.79
C LEU A 7 8.10 -13.34 8.90
N SER A 8 9.01 -13.29 9.86
CA SER A 8 8.99 -12.23 10.88
C SER A 8 9.44 -10.90 10.27
N LEU A 9 9.12 -9.78 10.92
CA LEU A 9 9.66 -8.45 10.53
C LEU A 9 11.19 -8.47 10.43
N ARG A 10 11.85 -9.20 11.32
CA ARG A 10 13.30 -9.37 11.33
C ARG A 10 13.81 -10.16 10.12
N ASP A 11 13.04 -11.14 9.63
CA ASP A 11 13.38 -11.88 8.42
C ASP A 11 13.18 -10.99 7.19
N LEU A 12 12.17 -10.10 7.22
CA LEU A 12 11.92 -9.10 6.20
C LEU A 12 13.02 -8.01 6.20
N GLU A 13 13.49 -7.58 7.37
CA GLU A 13 14.61 -6.64 7.51
C GLU A 13 15.93 -7.24 6.99
N LEU A 14 16.22 -8.49 7.33
CA LEU A 14 17.40 -9.22 6.85
C LEU A 14 17.33 -9.49 5.33
N GLU A 15 16.16 -9.74 4.80
CA GLU A 15 15.93 -9.82 3.36
C GLU A 15 16.00 -8.43 2.70
N ALA A 16 15.54 -7.36 3.42
CA ALA A 16 15.60 -5.98 2.97
C ALA A 16 17.01 -5.51 2.64
N ASP A 17 17.96 -5.76 3.52
CA ASP A 17 19.36 -5.39 3.31
C ASP A 17 19.94 -6.03 2.04
N LYS A 18 19.49 -7.22 1.69
CA LYS A 18 19.84 -7.87 0.42
C LYS A 18 19.13 -7.25 -0.79
N PHE A 19 17.99 -6.57 -0.58
CA PHE A 19 17.17 -5.98 -1.64
C PHE A 19 17.40 -4.48 -1.84
N VAL A 20 18.00 -3.77 -0.88
CA VAL A 20 18.04 -2.29 -0.89
C VAL A 20 19.13 -1.72 -1.81
N SER A 21 20.25 -2.40 -2.03
CA SER A 21 21.31 -1.87 -2.87
C SER A 21 21.64 -2.81 -4.03
N PRO A 22 21.45 -2.37 -5.29
CA PRO A 22 21.93 -3.12 -6.43
C PRO A 22 23.47 -3.23 -6.36
N THR A 23 23.96 -4.44 -6.59
CA THR A 23 25.41 -4.74 -6.49
C THR A 23 26.22 -4.28 -7.71
N SER A 24 25.53 -3.87 -8.79
CA SER A 24 26.18 -3.43 -10.04
C SER A 24 25.28 -2.52 -10.89
N GLU A 25 25.92 -1.72 -11.79
CA GLU A 25 25.21 -0.91 -12.77
C GLU A 25 24.29 -1.73 -13.68
N LYS A 26 24.67 -2.97 -14.02
CA LYS A 26 23.84 -3.86 -14.84
C LYS A 26 22.60 -4.32 -14.10
N GLU A 27 22.70 -4.63 -12.83
CA GLU A 27 21.55 -4.96 -11.98
C GLU A 27 20.61 -3.78 -11.89
N GLN A 28 21.14 -2.57 -11.67
CA GLN A 28 20.32 -1.33 -11.68
C GLN A 28 19.58 -1.12 -12.99
N ALA A 29 20.27 -1.33 -14.13
CA ALA A 29 19.65 -1.19 -15.45
C ALA A 29 18.51 -2.19 -15.65
N ILE A 30 18.68 -3.45 -15.21
CA ILE A 30 17.65 -4.47 -15.28
C ILE A 30 16.46 -4.08 -14.40
N ILE A 31 16.68 -3.65 -13.16
CA ILE A 31 15.61 -3.23 -12.24
C ILE A 31 14.83 -2.05 -12.83
N ARG A 32 15.50 -0.99 -13.33
CA ARG A 32 14.83 0.16 -13.96
C ARG A 32 13.99 -0.27 -15.16
N ALA A 33 14.54 -1.10 -16.04
CA ALA A 33 13.82 -1.59 -17.22
C ALA A 33 12.60 -2.44 -16.82
N ALA A 34 12.76 -3.31 -15.82
CA ALA A 34 11.67 -4.13 -15.29
C ALA A 34 10.58 -3.26 -14.65
N THR A 35 10.94 -2.29 -13.80
CA THR A 35 9.99 -1.36 -13.17
C THR A 35 9.13 -0.66 -14.23
N ALA A 36 9.75 -0.14 -15.27
CA ALA A 36 9.04 0.56 -16.35
C ALA A 36 8.08 -0.40 -17.10
N LEU A 37 8.57 -1.57 -17.54
CA LEU A 37 7.74 -2.53 -18.30
C LEU A 37 6.63 -3.15 -17.47
N LEU A 38 6.89 -3.46 -16.21
CA LEU A 38 5.87 -3.95 -15.27
C LEU A 38 4.79 -2.90 -15.03
N GLY A 39 5.17 -1.64 -14.91
CA GLY A 39 4.22 -0.53 -14.79
C GLY A 39 3.38 -0.29 -16.05
N GLU A 40 3.98 -0.46 -17.25
CA GLU A 40 3.30 -0.27 -18.54
C GLU A 40 2.35 -1.42 -18.87
N ARG A 41 2.70 -2.68 -18.57
CA ARG A 41 2.04 -3.88 -19.11
C ARG A 41 1.67 -4.95 -18.09
N GLY A 42 1.95 -4.71 -16.83
CA GLY A 42 1.79 -5.71 -15.78
C GLY A 42 2.83 -6.83 -15.85
N VAL A 43 2.74 -7.76 -14.90
CA VAL A 43 3.70 -8.88 -14.81
C VAL A 43 3.62 -9.81 -16.01
N ASP A 44 2.42 -10.16 -16.46
CA ASP A 44 2.24 -11.10 -17.57
C ASP A 44 2.63 -10.49 -18.92
N GLY A 45 2.39 -9.20 -19.10
CA GLY A 45 2.72 -8.46 -20.32
C GLY A 45 4.20 -8.10 -20.49
N ALA A 46 5.01 -8.15 -19.43
CA ALA A 46 6.43 -7.85 -19.46
C ALA A 46 7.25 -9.15 -19.62
N THR A 47 7.88 -9.38 -20.77
CA THR A 47 8.75 -10.55 -20.97
C THR A 47 10.18 -10.29 -20.52
N THR A 48 10.90 -11.33 -20.07
CA THR A 48 12.31 -11.23 -19.68
C THR A 48 13.21 -10.80 -20.83
N ALA A 49 12.87 -11.21 -22.05
CA ALA A 49 13.56 -10.80 -23.26
C ALA A 49 13.45 -9.29 -23.52
N GLU A 50 12.25 -8.72 -23.37
CA GLU A 50 12.04 -7.25 -23.53
C GLU A 50 12.72 -6.46 -22.42
N ILE A 51 12.67 -6.97 -21.18
CA ILE A 51 13.37 -6.34 -20.04
C ILE A 51 14.88 -6.34 -20.30
N ALA A 52 15.46 -7.47 -20.70
CA ALA A 52 16.88 -7.57 -21.03
C ALA A 52 17.27 -6.62 -22.18
N LYS A 53 16.48 -6.58 -23.25
CA LYS A 53 16.69 -5.65 -24.38
C LYS A 53 16.65 -4.18 -23.91
N ARG A 54 15.67 -3.80 -23.11
CA ARG A 54 15.51 -2.41 -22.60
C ARG A 54 16.63 -2.04 -21.63
N ALA A 55 17.14 -3.03 -20.88
CA ALA A 55 18.28 -2.85 -19.96
C ALA A 55 19.66 -2.85 -20.65
N GLY A 56 19.74 -3.12 -21.95
CA GLY A 56 21.00 -3.22 -22.68
C GLY A 56 21.84 -4.44 -22.31
N VAL A 57 21.20 -5.54 -21.87
CA VAL A 57 21.86 -6.79 -21.50
C VAL A 57 21.27 -7.99 -22.26
N THR A 58 21.97 -9.11 -22.22
CA THR A 58 21.41 -10.37 -22.74
C THR A 58 20.46 -11.00 -21.69
N GLU A 59 19.49 -11.81 -22.15
CA GLU A 59 18.61 -12.56 -21.25
C GLU A 59 19.41 -13.52 -20.33
N LYS A 60 20.49 -14.11 -20.84
CA LYS A 60 21.42 -14.89 -20.04
C LYS A 60 22.04 -14.07 -18.89
N THR A 61 22.37 -12.81 -19.14
CA THR A 61 22.87 -11.88 -18.12
C THR A 61 21.78 -11.55 -17.11
N LEU A 62 20.54 -11.32 -17.55
CA LEU A 62 19.41 -11.09 -16.67
C LEU A 62 19.20 -12.29 -15.72
N PHE A 63 19.15 -13.51 -16.24
CA PHE A 63 18.95 -14.71 -15.42
C PHE A 63 20.13 -15.03 -14.47
N ARG A 64 21.30 -14.50 -14.72
CA ARG A 64 22.42 -14.57 -13.76
C ARG A 64 22.16 -13.73 -12.51
N TYR A 65 21.48 -12.58 -12.64
CA TYR A 65 21.12 -11.73 -11.50
C TYR A 65 19.79 -12.16 -10.85
N PHE A 66 18.84 -12.59 -11.67
CA PHE A 66 17.49 -12.97 -11.26
C PHE A 66 17.16 -14.35 -11.85
N PRO A 67 17.33 -15.44 -11.08
CA PRO A 67 17.18 -16.82 -11.58
C PRO A 67 15.82 -17.10 -12.22
N SER A 68 14.77 -16.33 -11.86
CA SER A 68 13.46 -16.42 -12.47
C SER A 68 12.84 -15.04 -12.68
N LYS A 69 11.79 -14.97 -13.52
CA LYS A 69 10.95 -13.76 -13.66
C LYS A 69 10.31 -13.39 -12.32
N LYS A 70 9.91 -14.39 -11.51
CA LYS A 70 9.36 -14.19 -10.16
C LYS A 70 10.35 -13.47 -9.25
N ASP A 71 11.63 -13.84 -9.27
CA ASP A 71 12.67 -13.19 -8.48
C ASP A 71 12.88 -11.74 -8.92
N LEU A 72 12.85 -11.49 -10.23
CA LEU A 72 12.95 -10.13 -10.76
C LEU A 72 11.74 -9.27 -10.35
N VAL A 73 10.53 -9.80 -10.49
CA VAL A 73 9.29 -9.11 -10.06
C VAL A 73 9.34 -8.82 -8.56
N ARG A 74 9.72 -9.80 -7.76
CA ARG A 74 9.91 -9.65 -6.33
C ARG A 74 10.93 -8.54 -6.02
N ARG A 75 12.05 -8.52 -6.76
CA ARG A 75 13.09 -7.49 -6.60
C ARG A 75 12.64 -6.08 -6.94
N VAL A 76 11.71 -5.94 -7.88
CA VAL A 76 11.13 -4.64 -8.29
C VAL A 76 10.06 -4.18 -7.31
N LEU A 77 9.19 -5.09 -6.87
CA LEU A 77 8.03 -4.73 -6.05
C LEU A 77 8.35 -4.68 -4.54
N PHE A 78 9.28 -5.51 -4.09
CA PHE A 78 9.60 -5.62 -2.67
C PHE A 78 10.24 -4.36 -2.07
N PRO A 79 11.20 -3.65 -2.73
CA PRO A 79 11.79 -2.44 -2.16
C PRO A 79 10.81 -1.29 -1.92
N PRO A 80 9.88 -0.95 -2.83
CA PRO A 80 8.85 0.04 -2.55
C PRO A 80 7.93 -0.38 -1.40
N LEU A 81 7.55 -1.67 -1.34
CA LEU A 81 6.77 -2.24 -0.25
C LEU A 81 7.54 -2.19 1.07
N LEU A 82 8.78 -2.55 1.01
CA LEU A 82 9.67 -2.59 2.16
C LEU A 82 10.02 -1.18 2.64
N ASN A 83 10.31 -0.25 1.73
CA ASN A 83 10.45 1.17 2.05
C ASN A 83 9.14 1.75 2.60
N ALA A 84 8.01 1.32 2.08
CA ALA A 84 6.72 1.61 2.68
C ALA A 84 6.57 0.91 4.05
N ALA A 85 7.14 -0.26 4.26
CA ALA A 85 7.05 -1.05 5.48
C ALA A 85 8.11 -0.72 6.55
N LEU A 86 9.32 -0.33 6.15
CA LEU A 86 10.45 -0.04 7.04
C LEU A 86 10.75 1.47 7.17
N SER A 87 10.03 2.31 6.40
CA SER A 87 10.33 3.73 6.39
C SER A 87 9.67 4.47 7.55
N ARG A 88 10.25 5.63 7.87
CA ARG A 88 9.60 6.67 8.68
C ARG A 88 8.17 7.04 8.24
N GLU A 89 7.73 6.56 7.08
CA GLU A 89 6.35 6.72 6.61
C GLU A 89 5.36 5.92 7.46
N TRP A 90 5.76 4.78 8.04
CA TRP A 90 4.93 4.05 9.00
C TRP A 90 4.84 4.77 10.35
N GLU A 91 5.97 5.29 10.84
CA GLU A 91 5.98 6.12 12.05
C GLU A 91 5.09 7.35 11.87
N LYS A 92 5.15 7.98 10.69
CA LYS A 92 4.25 9.08 10.34
C LYS A 92 2.80 8.62 10.23
N LEU A 93 2.55 7.45 9.66
CA LEU A 93 1.21 6.90 9.52
C LEU A 93 0.63 6.51 10.89
N GLU A 94 1.41 5.89 11.75
CA GLU A 94 1.03 5.62 13.14
C GLU A 94 0.81 6.92 13.92
N ALA A 95 1.66 7.93 13.74
CA ALA A 95 1.47 9.24 14.33
C ALA A 95 0.17 9.91 13.86
N LEU A 96 -0.22 9.72 12.59
CA LEU A 96 -1.50 10.20 12.07
C LEU A 96 -2.69 9.40 12.63
N LEU A 97 -2.54 8.09 12.78
CA LEU A 97 -3.58 7.24 13.38
C LEU A 97 -3.78 7.54 14.86
N THR A 98 -2.71 7.89 15.58
CA THR A 98 -2.70 8.16 17.02
C THR A 98 -2.75 9.65 17.38
N MET A 99 -2.79 10.54 16.38
CA MET A 99 -2.86 11.98 16.60
C MET A 99 -4.07 12.36 17.46
N ASN A 100 -3.90 13.36 18.31
CA ASN A 100 -4.97 13.87 19.16
C ASN A 100 -5.87 14.85 18.38
N GLU A 101 -6.56 14.34 17.36
CA GLU A 101 -7.57 15.06 16.59
C GLU A 101 -8.95 14.54 17.00
N PRO A 102 -9.79 15.34 17.65
CA PRO A 102 -11.09 14.90 18.15
C PRO A 102 -12.17 14.80 17.05
N ASP A 103 -11.93 15.41 15.89
CA ASP A 103 -12.89 15.43 14.79
C ASP A 103 -12.61 14.28 13.81
N LEU A 104 -13.58 13.37 13.69
CA LEU A 104 -13.48 12.18 12.83
C LEU A 104 -13.28 12.53 11.34
N LYS A 105 -13.97 13.57 10.83
CA LYS A 105 -13.84 14.02 9.45
C LYS A 105 -12.44 14.55 9.19
N ARG A 106 -11.94 15.42 10.08
CA ARG A 106 -10.63 16.03 9.95
C ARG A 106 -9.52 15.00 10.05
N TRP A 107 -9.63 14.08 11.00
CA TRP A 107 -8.70 12.96 11.12
C TRP A 107 -8.66 12.11 9.86
N TYR A 108 -9.85 11.71 9.34
CA TYR A 108 -9.95 10.92 8.11
C TYR A 108 -9.32 11.66 6.93
N THR A 109 -9.58 12.96 6.80
CA THR A 109 -9.04 13.79 5.71
C THR A 109 -7.51 13.84 5.77
N ILE A 110 -6.93 14.12 6.95
CA ILE A 110 -5.47 14.17 7.12
C ILE A 110 -4.84 12.81 6.82
N PHE A 111 -5.36 11.74 7.43
CA PHE A 111 -4.86 10.38 7.25
C PHE A 111 -4.92 9.92 5.78
N SER A 112 -6.06 10.09 5.13
CA SER A 112 -6.26 9.62 3.75
C SER A 112 -5.49 10.45 2.74
N THR A 113 -5.42 11.77 2.90
CA THR A 113 -4.61 12.64 2.03
C THR A 113 -3.14 12.26 2.08
N GLN A 114 -2.60 12.03 3.26
CA GLN A 114 -1.19 11.61 3.40
C GLN A 114 -0.95 10.22 2.79
N ARG A 115 -1.89 9.30 2.95
CA ARG A 115 -1.81 7.98 2.31
C ARG A 115 -1.77 8.08 0.79
N PHE A 116 -2.67 8.85 0.20
CA PHE A 116 -2.71 9.01 -1.26
C PHE A 116 -1.48 9.74 -1.79
N ALA A 117 -0.97 10.75 -1.08
CA ALA A 117 0.28 11.41 -1.44
C ALA A 117 1.47 10.44 -1.43
N THR A 118 1.49 9.47 -0.53
CA THR A 118 2.56 8.46 -0.47
C THR A 118 2.44 7.42 -1.59
N ILE A 119 1.26 6.85 -1.78
CA ILE A 119 0.98 5.82 -2.79
C ILE A 119 1.03 6.41 -4.21
N GLY A 120 0.55 7.63 -4.37
CA GLY A 120 0.47 8.33 -5.66
C GLY A 120 1.80 8.77 -6.27
N LYS A 121 2.92 8.62 -5.56
CA LYS A 121 4.27 8.95 -6.08
C LYS A 121 4.63 8.13 -7.32
N ASP A 122 4.20 6.88 -7.40
CA ASP A 122 4.39 6.02 -8.56
C ASP A 122 3.12 5.19 -8.84
N PRO A 123 2.18 5.73 -9.64
CA PRO A 123 0.93 5.05 -9.95
C PRO A 123 1.10 3.70 -10.67
N ALA A 124 2.19 3.55 -11.44
CA ALA A 124 2.45 2.31 -12.17
C ALA A 124 2.85 1.18 -11.21
N ILE A 125 3.72 1.48 -10.24
CA ILE A 125 4.08 0.53 -9.17
C ILE A 125 2.86 0.20 -8.32
N ALA A 126 2.07 1.20 -7.96
CA ALA A 126 0.86 0.99 -7.17
C ALA A 126 -0.15 0.06 -7.86
N ARG A 127 -0.37 0.24 -9.18
CA ARG A 127 -1.22 -0.63 -10.00
C ARG A 127 -0.68 -2.06 -10.05
N THR A 128 0.62 -2.22 -10.33
CA THR A 128 1.27 -3.54 -10.39
C THR A 128 1.16 -4.26 -9.05
N LEU A 129 1.37 -3.54 -7.94
CA LEU A 129 1.22 -4.08 -6.60
C LEU A 129 -0.18 -4.65 -6.33
N LEU A 130 -1.23 -3.91 -6.70
CA LEU A 130 -2.61 -4.37 -6.52
C LEU A 130 -2.89 -5.68 -7.26
N ILE A 131 -2.40 -5.80 -8.50
CA ILE A 131 -2.55 -7.00 -9.32
C ILE A 131 -1.80 -8.16 -8.67
N GLU A 132 -0.55 -7.93 -8.26
CA GLU A 132 0.28 -8.95 -7.63
C GLU A 132 -0.28 -9.42 -6.27
N LEU A 133 -0.82 -8.52 -5.46
CA LEU A 133 -1.48 -8.87 -4.20
C LEU A 133 -2.67 -9.83 -4.40
N ALA A 134 -3.37 -9.71 -5.54
CA ALA A 134 -4.48 -10.59 -5.86
C ALA A 134 -4.01 -11.99 -6.32
N GLN A 135 -2.82 -12.11 -6.92
CA GLN A 135 -2.32 -13.32 -7.57
C GLN A 135 -1.21 -14.04 -6.82
N ASN A 136 -0.45 -13.34 -5.96
CA ASN A 136 0.72 -13.86 -5.28
C ASN A 136 0.48 -14.03 -3.78
N ASP A 137 0.33 -15.28 -3.34
CA ASP A 137 0.04 -15.65 -1.95
C ASP A 137 1.14 -15.20 -0.97
N GLU A 138 2.43 -15.34 -1.36
CA GLU A 138 3.56 -14.95 -0.49
C GLU A 138 3.58 -13.45 -0.26
N LEU A 139 3.42 -12.66 -1.34
CA LEU A 139 3.37 -11.21 -1.26
C LEU A 139 2.16 -10.74 -0.45
N ARG A 140 0.99 -11.35 -0.69
CA ARG A 140 -0.23 -11.04 0.06
C ARG A 140 -0.06 -11.34 1.55
N GLU A 141 0.56 -12.45 1.93
CA GLU A 141 0.78 -12.82 3.33
C GLU A 141 1.72 -11.83 4.04
N ALA A 142 2.83 -11.45 3.39
CA ALA A 142 3.77 -10.47 3.91
C ALA A 142 3.10 -9.09 4.10
N VAL A 143 2.43 -8.58 3.07
CA VAL A 143 1.76 -7.27 3.11
C VAL A 143 0.59 -7.27 4.11
N SER A 144 -0.15 -8.37 4.22
CA SER A 144 -1.25 -8.50 5.20
C SER A 144 -0.75 -8.45 6.65
N GLY A 145 0.43 -8.99 6.92
CA GLY A 145 1.07 -8.88 8.23
C GLY A 145 1.35 -7.43 8.61
N LEU A 146 2.04 -6.71 7.73
CA LEU A 146 2.37 -5.30 7.91
C LEU A 146 1.12 -4.42 8.03
N TRP A 147 0.13 -4.65 7.15
CA TRP A 147 -1.14 -3.94 7.18
C TRP A 147 -1.88 -4.13 8.51
N ARG A 148 -1.94 -5.37 9.02
CA ARG A 148 -2.58 -5.63 10.33
C ARG A 148 -1.89 -4.90 11.45
N GLN A 149 -0.56 -4.93 11.48
CA GLN A 149 0.25 -4.36 12.57
C GLN A 149 0.23 -2.83 12.56
N HIS A 150 0.43 -2.21 11.41
CA HIS A 150 0.70 -0.77 11.32
C HIS A 150 -0.50 0.08 10.89
N ILE A 151 -1.56 -0.54 10.39
CA ILE A 151 -2.75 0.18 9.95
C ILE A 151 -3.98 -0.30 10.70
N TRP A 152 -4.28 -1.60 10.62
CA TRP A 152 -5.54 -2.11 11.12
C TRP A 152 -5.66 -2.02 12.65
N ALA A 153 -4.69 -2.56 13.39
CA ALA A 153 -4.74 -2.55 14.84
C ALA A 153 -4.72 -1.12 15.41
N PRO A 154 -3.79 -0.21 15.03
CA PRO A 154 -3.81 1.17 15.52
C PRO A 154 -5.09 1.92 15.16
N MET A 155 -5.66 1.69 13.98
CA MET A 155 -6.93 2.29 13.57
C MET A 155 -8.09 1.82 14.45
N VAL A 156 -8.21 0.52 14.67
CA VAL A 156 -9.26 -0.05 15.54
C VAL A 156 -9.13 0.47 16.97
N GLU A 157 -7.93 0.50 17.53
CA GLU A 157 -7.66 1.05 18.87
C GLU A 157 -8.09 2.52 18.96
N ARG A 158 -7.77 3.33 17.96
CA ARG A 158 -8.17 4.74 17.92
C ARG A 158 -9.69 4.91 17.87
N LEU A 159 -10.37 4.15 17.02
CA LEU A 159 -11.83 4.20 16.90
C LEU A 159 -12.51 3.72 18.19
N GLN A 160 -11.98 2.70 18.85
CA GLN A 160 -12.45 2.24 20.16
C GLN A 160 -12.31 3.32 21.24
N GLN A 161 -11.18 4.04 21.23
CA GLN A 161 -10.99 5.15 22.16
C GLN A 161 -12.03 6.25 21.91
N TRP A 162 -12.26 6.62 20.67
CA TRP A 162 -13.29 7.60 20.33
C TRP A 162 -14.72 7.18 20.67
N GLN A 163 -15.01 5.89 20.62
CA GLN A 163 -16.29 5.39 21.09
C GLN A 163 -16.45 5.53 22.63
N LYS A 164 -15.36 5.32 23.37
CA LYS A 164 -15.32 5.55 24.84
C LYS A 164 -15.47 7.04 25.16
N ASP A 165 -14.85 7.90 24.37
CA ASP A 165 -14.86 9.36 24.53
C ASP A 165 -16.19 10.00 24.03
N GLY A 166 -17.10 9.20 23.42
CA GLY A 166 -18.40 9.66 22.92
C GLY A 166 -18.34 10.37 21.55
N VAL A 167 -17.20 10.40 20.88
CA VAL A 167 -17.04 10.92 19.51
C VAL A 167 -17.75 9.99 18.50
N ILE A 168 -17.67 8.68 18.73
CA ILE A 168 -18.39 7.66 17.96
C ILE A 168 -19.51 7.10 18.81
N ARG A 169 -20.69 6.95 18.22
CA ARG A 169 -21.85 6.38 18.88
C ARG A 169 -21.59 4.96 19.38
N LYS A 170 -22.14 4.61 20.55
CA LYS A 170 -21.93 3.30 21.18
C LYS A 170 -22.45 2.11 20.38
N GLU A 171 -23.47 2.35 19.53
CA GLU A 171 -24.10 1.34 18.68
C GLU A 171 -23.29 1.00 17.43
N VAL A 172 -22.27 1.80 17.10
CA VAL A 172 -21.42 1.56 15.94
C VAL A 172 -20.46 0.41 16.20
N ASP A 173 -20.54 -0.62 15.36
CA ASP A 173 -19.52 -1.69 15.34
C ASP A 173 -18.19 -1.12 14.85
N ILE A 174 -17.22 -1.08 15.72
CA ILE A 174 -15.91 -0.46 15.45
C ILE A 174 -15.13 -1.19 14.37
N GLU A 175 -15.21 -2.52 14.30
CA GLU A 175 -14.56 -3.26 13.23
C GLU A 175 -15.24 -3.05 11.89
N ALA A 176 -16.58 -2.92 11.87
CA ALA A 176 -17.30 -2.57 10.67
C ALA A 176 -16.93 -1.16 10.19
N LEU A 177 -16.83 -0.19 11.10
CA LEU A 177 -16.39 1.17 10.78
C LEU A 177 -14.97 1.19 10.23
N ALA A 178 -14.04 0.46 10.85
CA ALA A 178 -12.67 0.33 10.37
C ALA A 178 -12.64 -0.27 8.94
N ARG A 179 -13.47 -1.30 8.68
CA ARG A 179 -13.60 -1.87 7.32
C ARG A 179 -14.16 -0.84 6.32
N VAL A 180 -15.15 -0.06 6.70
CA VAL A 180 -15.72 1.01 5.84
C VAL A 180 -14.63 2.02 5.49
N ILE A 181 -13.89 2.53 6.47
CA ILE A 181 -12.78 3.46 6.26
C ILE A 181 -11.73 2.84 5.31
N HIS A 182 -11.36 1.59 5.53
CA HIS A 182 -10.42 0.88 4.67
C HIS A 182 -10.96 0.72 3.25
N CYS A 183 -12.21 0.27 3.09
CA CYS A 183 -12.85 0.09 1.78
C CYS A 183 -12.99 1.41 1.02
N MET A 184 -13.32 2.52 1.68
CA MET A 184 -13.37 3.84 1.06
C MET A 184 -12.02 4.22 0.45
N ASN A 185 -10.92 4.04 1.21
CA ASN A 185 -9.57 4.34 0.73
C ASN A 185 -9.15 3.41 -0.43
N VAL A 186 -9.36 2.10 -0.28
CA VAL A 186 -9.01 1.10 -1.31
C VAL A 186 -9.88 1.29 -2.55
N GLY A 187 -11.19 1.49 -2.39
CA GLY A 187 -12.13 1.72 -3.48
C GLY A 187 -11.80 2.98 -4.28
N TYR A 188 -11.47 4.08 -3.59
CA TYR A 188 -11.01 5.30 -4.24
C TYR A 188 -9.71 5.06 -5.03
N PHE A 189 -8.76 4.33 -4.44
CA PHE A 189 -7.50 3.98 -5.09
C PHE A 189 -7.73 3.17 -6.37
N PHE A 190 -8.59 2.14 -6.32
CA PHE A 190 -8.96 1.36 -7.51
C PHE A 190 -9.64 2.23 -8.57
N THR A 191 -10.60 3.08 -8.17
CA THR A 191 -11.29 3.97 -9.09
C THR A 191 -10.32 4.90 -9.79
N ARG A 192 -9.42 5.51 -9.04
CA ARG A 192 -8.45 6.48 -9.55
C ARG A 192 -7.42 5.87 -10.49
N TYR A 193 -6.83 4.73 -10.11
CA TYR A 193 -5.66 4.20 -10.83
C TYR A 193 -5.99 3.04 -11.78
N ILE A 194 -7.14 2.38 -11.62
CA ILE A 194 -7.52 1.24 -12.44
C ILE A 194 -8.69 1.57 -13.36
N PHE A 195 -9.80 2.09 -12.80
CA PHE A 195 -11.03 2.29 -13.60
C PHE A 195 -11.06 3.62 -14.36
N ALA A 196 -10.49 4.68 -13.82
CA ALA A 196 -10.51 5.99 -14.44
C ALA A 196 -9.15 6.72 -14.34
N PRO A 197 -8.05 6.11 -14.87
CA PRO A 197 -6.70 6.66 -14.74
C PRO A 197 -6.52 8.00 -15.48
N ASP A 198 -7.27 8.22 -16.55
CA ASP A 198 -7.15 9.42 -17.41
C ASP A 198 -7.98 10.60 -16.91
N ARG A 199 -8.84 10.40 -15.89
CA ARG A 199 -9.62 11.47 -15.28
C ARG A 199 -8.71 12.38 -14.47
N LYS A 200 -8.93 13.71 -14.55
CA LYS A 200 -8.32 14.66 -13.63
C LYS A 200 -8.98 14.55 -12.27
N TRP A 201 -8.21 14.11 -11.29
CA TRP A 201 -8.65 13.92 -9.92
C TRP A 201 -8.09 15.04 -9.04
N ASP A 202 -8.95 15.61 -8.20
CA ASP A 202 -8.55 16.42 -7.05
C ASP A 202 -8.64 15.54 -5.81
N ASP A 203 -7.52 14.90 -5.47
CA ASP A 203 -7.46 13.93 -4.37
C ASP A 203 -7.86 14.55 -3.02
N VAL A 204 -7.54 15.84 -2.80
CA VAL A 204 -7.89 16.54 -1.57
C VAL A 204 -9.41 16.73 -1.48
N ALA A 205 -10.01 17.27 -2.53
CA ALA A 205 -11.47 17.50 -2.56
C ALA A 205 -12.26 16.18 -2.47
N GLU A 206 -11.78 15.09 -3.09
CA GLU A 206 -12.44 13.78 -3.00
C GLU A 206 -12.35 13.20 -1.58
N VAL A 207 -11.20 13.30 -0.93
CA VAL A 207 -11.01 12.84 0.46
C VAL A 207 -11.87 13.65 1.43
N GLU A 208 -12.01 14.96 1.25
CA GLU A 208 -12.87 15.80 2.07
C GLU A 208 -14.35 15.38 1.98
N LYS A 209 -14.86 15.10 0.76
CA LYS A 209 -16.21 14.58 0.56
C LYS A 209 -16.42 13.22 1.21
N MET A 210 -15.44 12.34 1.10
CA MET A 210 -15.47 11.02 1.74
C MET A 210 -15.51 11.17 3.27
N GLY A 211 -14.70 12.08 3.84
CA GLY A 211 -14.70 12.40 5.26
C GLY A 211 -16.04 12.97 5.73
N GLU A 212 -16.69 13.81 4.93
CA GLU A 212 -18.03 14.34 5.21
C GLU A 212 -19.07 13.22 5.30
N ILE A 213 -19.06 12.30 4.33
CA ILE A 213 -19.98 11.15 4.31
C ILE A 213 -19.74 10.25 5.53
N LEU A 214 -18.48 9.99 5.86
CA LEU A 214 -18.10 9.18 7.01
C LEU A 214 -18.59 9.79 8.32
N ALA A 215 -18.37 11.10 8.51
CA ALA A 215 -18.74 11.81 9.72
C ALA A 215 -20.25 11.83 9.94
N HIS A 216 -21.03 12.05 8.89
CA HIS A 216 -22.50 12.04 8.98
C HIS A 216 -23.09 10.67 9.34
N GLY A 217 -22.42 9.57 8.94
CA GLY A 217 -22.84 8.21 9.27
C GLY A 217 -22.37 7.72 10.64
N ALA A 218 -21.22 8.18 11.13
CA ALA A 218 -20.53 7.63 12.31
C ALA A 218 -20.39 8.61 13.48
N SER A 219 -20.61 9.94 13.27
CA SER A 219 -20.46 10.91 14.35
C SER A 219 -21.58 10.74 15.39
N GLY A 220 -21.23 10.98 16.68
CA GLY A 220 -22.19 10.98 17.78
C GLY A 220 -23.06 12.23 17.90
N VAL A 221 -22.98 13.14 16.92
CA VAL A 221 -23.80 14.35 16.91
C VAL A 221 -25.22 13.94 16.50
N ASP A 222 -26.15 13.95 17.45
CA ASP A 222 -27.57 13.87 17.15
C ASP A 222 -27.93 14.98 16.16
N ARG A 223 -28.45 14.61 15.00
CA ARG A 223 -29.20 15.54 14.19
C ARG A 223 -30.42 15.92 15.01
N ALA A 224 -30.31 17.04 15.73
CA ALA A 224 -31.52 17.68 16.23
C ALA A 224 -32.45 17.83 15.05
N ALA A 225 -33.60 17.14 15.13
CA ALA A 225 -34.66 17.15 14.16
C ALA A 225 -35.29 18.55 14.07
#